data_e0ff2e4f23a3ea20660e1dc06c85f770
#
_entry.id   e0ff2e4f23a3ea20660e1dc06c85f770
#
_cell.length_a   1.000
_cell.length_b   1.000
_cell.length_c   1.000
_cell.angle_alpha   90.00
_cell.angle_beta   90.00
_cell.angle_gamma   90.00
#
_symmetry.space_group_name_H-M   'P 1'
#
loop_
_entity.id
_entity.type
_entity.pdbx_description
1 polymer ?
#
loop_
_entity_poly.entity_id
_entity_poly.type
_entity_poly.pdbx_seq_one_letter_code
_entity_poly.pdbx_strand_id
1 'polypeptide(L)'
;VLVATDFSEASTHAVGRAGHLPLADGAKVLVTHVLPSRMPAEVGARALQATARELERVAGRLRKMLRAEGSSATVDTHIARGKPVEAILRRARAFGAELIVLGRHGDKPLRNMFLGSTAENVIRGGDLPVLIANRRAPGPYLRPVVAVDADETSKRAASFVPTLMTPGSELTLVHAYDVPLEYAVFPGLTAKEHKRYRQTFKATAERKLKALQRELDAVDIPYHLVMENGGSRSIVLEFVDDQGADLLALGTRARSGVAFALLGSVATDLIREAKCDVLVVREAEPRD
;
A
#
# COMPACT_ATOMS: atom_id res chain seq x y z
N VAL A 1 3.86 10.95 -8.49
CA VAL A 1 4.37 9.78 -7.77
C VAL A 1 5.81 9.99 -7.35
N LEU A 2 6.20 9.60 -6.12
CA LEU A 2 7.60 9.52 -5.70
C LEU A 2 8.03 8.07 -5.56
N VAL A 3 9.13 7.68 -6.20
CA VAL A 3 9.75 6.34 -6.08
C VAL A 3 11.08 6.49 -5.34
N ALA A 4 11.23 5.86 -4.19
CA ALA A 4 12.51 5.87 -3.49
C ALA A 4 13.31 4.60 -3.81
N THR A 5 14.61 4.79 -4.06
CA THR A 5 15.54 3.69 -4.35
C THR A 5 16.82 3.80 -3.53
N ASP A 6 17.29 2.68 -3.04
CA ASP A 6 18.63 2.49 -2.46
C ASP A 6 19.51 1.64 -3.38
N PHE A 7 19.03 1.41 -4.62
CA PHE A 7 19.64 0.56 -5.65
C PHE A 7 19.65 -0.94 -5.33
N SER A 8 19.01 -1.36 -4.25
CA SER A 8 18.82 -2.78 -3.93
C SER A 8 17.86 -3.46 -4.93
N GLU A 9 17.84 -4.79 -4.91
CA GLU A 9 16.88 -5.57 -5.70
C GLU A 9 15.43 -5.21 -5.37
N ALA A 10 15.10 -5.08 -4.08
CA ALA A 10 13.77 -4.70 -3.64
C ALA A 10 13.36 -3.30 -4.13
N SER A 11 14.27 -2.32 -4.12
CA SER A 11 13.96 -1.01 -4.70
C SER A 11 13.84 -1.04 -6.23
N THR A 12 14.46 -2.02 -6.89
CA THR A 12 14.24 -2.27 -8.32
C THR A 12 12.82 -2.77 -8.59
N HIS A 13 12.23 -3.56 -7.68
CA HIS A 13 10.81 -3.93 -7.76
C HIS A 13 9.90 -2.69 -7.67
N ALA A 14 10.20 -1.74 -6.78
CA ALA A 14 9.44 -0.48 -6.66
C ALA A 14 9.49 0.34 -7.97
N VAL A 15 10.67 0.45 -8.58
CA VAL A 15 10.83 1.12 -9.89
C VAL A 15 10.05 0.39 -10.98
N GLY A 16 10.13 -0.94 -11.01
CA GLY A 16 9.37 -1.78 -11.93
C GLY A 16 7.86 -1.59 -11.77
N ARG A 17 7.39 -1.60 -10.54
CA ARG A 17 5.97 -1.36 -10.23
C ARG A 17 5.50 0.03 -10.68
N ALA A 18 6.28 1.06 -10.43
CA ALA A 18 5.96 2.42 -10.88
C ALA A 18 5.83 2.52 -12.41
N GLY A 19 6.57 1.69 -13.17
CA GLY A 19 6.49 1.63 -14.62
C GLY A 19 5.21 1.01 -15.18
N HIS A 20 4.44 0.30 -14.35
CA HIS A 20 3.16 -0.33 -14.72
C HIS A 20 1.95 0.34 -14.06
N LEU A 21 2.13 1.50 -13.41
CA LEU A 21 0.98 2.25 -12.88
C LEU A 21 0.29 3.00 -14.01
N PRO A 22 -1.06 3.05 -14.04
CA PRO A 22 -1.84 3.81 -15.00
C PRO A 22 -1.79 5.30 -14.65
N LEU A 23 -0.69 5.95 -15.00
CA LEU A 23 -0.46 7.35 -14.69
C LEU A 23 -1.28 8.26 -15.60
N ALA A 24 -1.91 9.28 -15.02
CA ALA A 24 -2.63 10.29 -15.79
C ALA A 24 -1.70 11.03 -16.77
N ASP A 25 -2.29 11.62 -17.82
CA ASP A 25 -1.54 12.43 -18.79
C ASP A 25 -0.84 13.60 -18.10
N GLY A 26 0.43 13.78 -18.43
CA GLY A 26 1.26 14.81 -17.83
C GLY A 26 1.69 14.54 -16.38
N ALA A 27 1.43 13.34 -15.86
CA ALA A 27 1.87 12.95 -14.54
C ALA A 27 3.40 13.06 -14.40
N LYS A 28 3.84 13.30 -13.16
CA LYS A 28 5.27 13.43 -12.84
C LYS A 28 5.69 12.31 -11.91
N VAL A 29 6.79 11.65 -12.24
CA VAL A 29 7.43 10.64 -11.39
C VAL A 29 8.78 11.17 -10.94
N LEU A 30 9.04 11.17 -9.63
CA LEU A 30 10.31 11.55 -9.06
C LEU A 30 11.02 10.32 -8.50
N VAL A 31 12.14 9.94 -9.09
CA VAL A 31 13.00 8.88 -8.56
C VAL A 31 14.00 9.52 -7.58
N THR A 32 13.95 9.10 -6.32
CA THR A 32 14.74 9.71 -5.24
C THR A 32 15.66 8.70 -4.59
N HIS A 33 16.94 9.08 -4.40
CA HIS A 33 17.91 8.38 -3.54
C HIS A 33 18.32 9.29 -2.39
N VAL A 34 18.64 8.71 -1.22
CA VAL A 34 19.05 9.47 -0.04
C VAL A 34 20.47 9.10 0.35
N LEU A 35 21.38 10.06 0.28
CA LEU A 35 22.74 9.93 0.77
C LEU A 35 22.84 10.36 2.25
N PRO A 36 23.77 9.77 3.01
CA PRO A 36 24.06 10.22 4.37
C PRO A 36 24.42 11.71 4.41
N SER A 37 24.00 12.42 5.48
CA SER A 37 24.29 13.84 5.65
C SER A 37 25.78 14.13 5.90
N ARG A 38 26.48 13.19 6.52
CA ARG A 38 27.91 13.34 6.86
C ARG A 38 28.73 12.32 6.09
N MET A 39 29.55 12.81 5.19
CA MET A 39 30.56 12.04 4.46
C MET A 39 31.83 12.89 4.34
N PRO A 40 33.04 12.31 4.40
CA PRO A 40 34.28 13.01 4.05
C PRO A 40 34.16 13.66 2.67
N ALA A 41 34.69 14.87 2.50
CA ALA A 41 34.49 15.66 1.27
C ALA A 41 34.84 14.90 -0.02
N GLU A 42 36.01 14.22 -0.02
CA GLU A 42 36.47 13.43 -1.17
C GLU A 42 35.55 12.25 -1.50
N VAL A 43 35.04 11.54 -0.46
CA VAL A 43 34.11 10.43 -0.63
C VAL A 43 32.75 10.98 -1.07
N GLY A 44 32.33 12.11 -0.51
CA GLY A 44 31.06 12.76 -0.79
C GLY A 44 30.90 13.18 -2.25
N ALA A 45 31.94 13.76 -2.85
CA ALA A 45 31.93 14.15 -4.27
C ALA A 45 31.83 12.94 -5.21
N ARG A 46 32.62 11.90 -4.96
CA ARG A 46 32.59 10.65 -5.74
C ARG A 46 31.26 9.92 -5.59
N ALA A 47 30.73 9.82 -4.36
CA ALA A 47 29.45 9.20 -4.09
C ALA A 47 28.31 9.94 -4.80
N LEU A 48 28.30 11.27 -4.77
CA LEU A 48 27.31 12.08 -5.47
C LEU A 48 27.32 11.82 -6.99
N GLN A 49 28.49 11.83 -7.61
CA GLN A 49 28.62 11.58 -9.05
C GLN A 49 28.20 10.14 -9.43
N ALA A 50 28.60 9.15 -8.63
CA ALA A 50 28.22 7.75 -8.85
C ALA A 50 26.70 7.56 -8.69
N THR A 51 26.13 8.13 -7.63
CA THR A 51 24.69 8.11 -7.35
C THR A 51 23.92 8.79 -8.48
N ALA A 52 24.35 9.95 -8.97
CA ALA A 52 23.67 10.67 -10.04
C ALA A 52 23.63 9.82 -11.33
N ARG A 53 24.74 9.18 -11.69
CA ARG A 53 24.80 8.29 -12.86
C ARG A 53 23.90 7.07 -12.71
N GLU A 54 23.89 6.44 -11.52
CA GLU A 54 23.05 5.26 -11.30
C GLU A 54 21.55 5.65 -11.25
N LEU A 55 21.23 6.77 -10.63
CA LEU A 55 19.87 7.28 -10.54
C LEU A 55 19.32 7.62 -11.94
N GLU A 56 20.12 8.22 -12.80
CA GLU A 56 19.73 8.50 -14.20
C GLU A 56 19.56 7.20 -15.01
N ARG A 57 20.35 6.15 -14.75
CA ARG A 57 20.14 4.84 -15.36
C ARG A 57 18.81 4.22 -14.93
N VAL A 58 18.47 4.32 -13.64
CA VAL A 58 17.18 3.87 -13.11
C VAL A 58 16.04 4.65 -13.74
N ALA A 59 16.13 5.98 -13.79
CA ALA A 59 15.13 6.83 -14.42
C ALA A 59 14.97 6.56 -15.93
N GLY A 60 16.08 6.30 -16.63
CA GLY A 60 16.06 5.92 -18.03
C GLY A 60 15.31 4.62 -18.30
N ARG A 61 15.48 3.61 -17.42
CA ARG A 61 14.71 2.36 -17.48
C ARG A 61 13.22 2.63 -17.23
N LEU A 62 12.90 3.43 -16.22
CA LEU A 62 11.50 3.77 -15.91
C LEU A 62 10.83 4.54 -17.06
N ARG A 63 11.49 5.53 -17.66
CA ARG A 63 10.99 6.25 -18.85
C ARG A 63 10.69 5.29 -20.01
N LYS A 64 11.57 4.29 -20.23
CA LYS A 64 11.36 3.29 -21.27
C LYS A 64 10.13 2.42 -21.00
N MET A 65 9.93 2.00 -19.73
CA MET A 65 8.76 1.21 -19.33
C MET A 65 7.47 2.02 -19.49
N LEU A 66 7.42 3.24 -18.98
CA LEU A 66 6.24 4.10 -19.07
C LEU A 66 5.85 4.37 -20.54
N ARG A 67 6.84 4.61 -21.42
CA ARG A 67 6.59 4.76 -22.85
C ARG A 67 6.04 3.49 -23.49
N ALA A 68 6.51 2.32 -23.08
CA ALA A 68 6.01 1.04 -23.58
C ALA A 68 4.55 0.79 -23.17
N GLU A 69 4.12 1.33 -22.02
CA GLU A 69 2.73 1.33 -21.55
C GLU A 69 1.91 2.50 -22.12
N GLY A 70 2.47 3.29 -23.04
CA GLY A 70 1.76 4.43 -23.65
C GLY A 70 1.62 5.67 -22.76
N SER A 71 2.31 5.73 -21.62
CA SER A 71 2.23 6.85 -20.67
C SER A 71 3.02 8.06 -21.15
N SER A 72 2.42 9.25 -21.05
CA SER A 72 3.05 10.56 -21.28
C SER A 72 3.75 11.13 -20.05
N ALA A 73 3.85 10.36 -18.97
CA ALA A 73 4.45 10.81 -17.70
C ALA A 73 5.94 11.16 -17.85
N THR A 74 6.34 12.23 -17.17
CA THR A 74 7.75 12.65 -17.08
C THR A 74 8.43 12.02 -15.87
N VAL A 75 9.74 11.72 -16.01
CA VAL A 75 10.54 11.13 -14.91
C VAL A 75 11.73 12.02 -14.61
N ASP A 76 11.75 12.56 -13.41
CA ASP A 76 12.85 13.35 -12.87
C ASP A 76 13.62 12.56 -11.81
N THR A 77 14.86 13.00 -11.52
CA THR A 77 15.71 12.40 -10.50
C THR A 77 16.03 13.39 -9.38
N HIS A 78 16.18 12.89 -8.16
CA HIS A 78 16.57 13.72 -7.02
C HIS A 78 17.47 12.97 -6.05
N ILE A 79 18.55 13.60 -5.63
CA ILE A 79 19.43 13.10 -4.58
C ILE A 79 19.19 13.94 -3.33
N ALA A 80 18.58 13.35 -2.32
CA ALA A 80 18.42 13.97 -1.01
C ALA A 80 19.62 13.66 -0.10
N ARG A 81 19.78 14.43 0.97
CA ARG A 81 20.74 14.13 2.04
C ARG A 81 20.05 14.09 3.39
N GLY A 82 20.44 13.17 4.25
CA GLY A 82 19.92 13.05 5.60
C GLY A 82 19.51 11.65 6.00
N LYS A 83 18.56 11.57 6.94
CA LYS A 83 17.93 10.32 7.31
C LYS A 83 16.90 9.95 6.25
N PRO A 84 16.89 8.70 5.75
CA PRO A 84 16.03 8.30 4.62
C PRO A 84 14.55 8.65 4.82
N VAL A 85 13.96 8.29 5.96
CA VAL A 85 12.53 8.52 6.23
C VAL A 85 12.17 10.01 6.15
N GLU A 86 12.90 10.85 6.88
CA GLU A 86 12.66 12.30 6.91
C GLU A 86 12.85 12.94 5.52
N ALA A 87 13.89 12.50 4.80
CA ALA A 87 14.20 13.02 3.47
C ALA A 87 13.15 12.62 2.43
N ILE A 88 12.68 11.37 2.45
CA ILE A 88 11.61 10.87 1.57
C ILE A 88 10.31 11.63 1.82
N LEU A 89 9.85 11.71 3.07
CA LEU A 89 8.58 12.37 3.42
C LEU A 89 8.61 13.86 3.08
N ARG A 90 9.70 14.57 3.45
CA ARG A 90 9.87 15.97 3.11
C ARG A 90 9.87 16.19 1.59
N ARG A 91 10.57 15.32 0.85
CA ARG A 91 10.63 15.45 -0.60
C ARG A 91 9.30 15.12 -1.27
N ALA A 92 8.58 14.11 -0.79
CA ALA A 92 7.25 13.75 -1.30
C ALA A 92 6.28 14.93 -1.15
N ARG A 93 6.23 15.57 0.02
CA ARG A 93 5.42 16.77 0.25
C ARG A 93 5.83 17.94 -0.65
N ALA A 94 7.13 18.25 -0.73
CA ALA A 94 7.64 19.35 -1.55
C ALA A 94 7.44 19.13 -3.06
N PHE A 95 7.38 17.90 -3.51
CA PHE A 95 7.11 17.53 -4.90
C PHE A 95 5.61 17.50 -5.23
N GLY A 96 4.74 17.50 -4.21
CA GLY A 96 3.30 17.30 -4.39
C GLY A 96 2.97 15.84 -4.79
N ALA A 97 3.69 14.86 -4.24
CA ALA A 97 3.41 13.46 -4.51
C ALA A 97 2.05 13.06 -3.92
N GLU A 98 1.31 12.24 -4.65
CA GLU A 98 0.06 11.62 -4.20
C GLU A 98 0.26 10.16 -3.78
N LEU A 99 1.40 9.58 -4.19
CA LEU A 99 1.77 8.20 -3.89
C LEU A 99 3.29 8.11 -3.68
N ILE A 100 3.71 7.38 -2.65
CA ILE A 100 5.10 6.98 -2.43
C ILE A 100 5.22 5.49 -2.75
N VAL A 101 6.18 5.10 -3.60
CA VAL A 101 6.46 3.70 -3.95
C VAL A 101 7.81 3.30 -3.38
N LEU A 102 7.83 2.22 -2.61
CA LEU A 102 9.01 1.69 -1.93
C LEU A 102 9.17 0.19 -2.19
N GLY A 103 10.40 -0.30 -2.16
CA GLY A 103 10.65 -1.74 -2.03
C GLY A 103 10.41 -2.22 -0.60
N ARG A 104 10.09 -3.51 -0.45
CA ARG A 104 9.81 -4.11 0.87
C ARG A 104 10.99 -4.07 1.82
N HIS A 105 12.20 -4.30 1.32
CA HIS A 105 13.44 -4.33 2.09
C HIS A 105 14.50 -3.47 1.42
N GLY A 106 15.57 -3.09 2.14
CA GLY A 106 16.79 -2.53 1.58
C GLY A 106 17.88 -3.60 1.48
N ASP A 107 19.14 -3.17 1.28
CA ASP A 107 20.33 -4.01 1.11
C ASP A 107 20.67 -4.99 2.26
N LYS A 108 19.97 -4.91 3.38
CA LYS A 108 20.18 -5.80 4.51
C LYS A 108 19.00 -6.76 4.66
N PRO A 109 19.03 -7.94 4.04
CA PRO A 109 17.98 -8.94 4.22
C PRO A 109 18.11 -9.57 5.61
N LEU A 110 17.41 -9.05 6.57
CA LEU A 110 17.07 -9.79 7.79
C LEU A 110 15.98 -10.78 7.42
N ARG A 111 16.37 -12.06 7.39
CA ARG A 111 15.53 -13.26 7.18
C ARG A 111 14.02 -13.02 7.02
N ASN A 112 13.58 -13.18 5.81
CA ASN A 112 12.29 -13.69 5.27
C ASN A 112 10.92 -13.14 5.73
N MET A 113 10.76 -12.25 6.72
CA MET A 113 9.43 -11.86 7.20
C MET A 113 9.30 -10.41 7.73
N PHE A 114 10.26 -9.53 7.48
CA PHE A 114 10.20 -8.17 8.04
C PHE A 114 10.09 -7.12 6.95
N LEU A 115 9.13 -6.21 7.11
CA LEU A 115 9.10 -4.95 6.40
C LEU A 115 10.38 -4.16 6.75
N GLY A 116 11.05 -3.58 5.75
CA GLY A 116 12.25 -2.76 5.97
C GLY A 116 11.94 -1.55 6.85
N SER A 117 12.86 -1.20 7.75
CA SER A 117 12.68 -0.10 8.68
C SER A 117 12.33 1.23 8.01
N THR A 118 12.88 1.50 6.83
CA THR A 118 12.55 2.71 6.05
C THR A 118 11.09 2.68 5.59
N ALA A 119 10.62 1.57 5.01
CA ALA A 119 9.24 1.45 4.53
C ALA A 119 8.25 1.54 5.69
N GLU A 120 8.48 0.82 6.79
CA GLU A 120 7.64 0.88 7.98
C GLU A 120 7.58 2.31 8.57
N ASN A 121 8.72 2.98 8.69
CA ASN A 121 8.75 4.33 9.26
C ASN A 121 8.21 5.41 8.30
N VAL A 122 8.29 5.23 6.98
CA VAL A 122 7.61 6.10 6.00
C VAL A 122 6.10 5.96 6.14
N ILE A 123 5.58 4.72 6.26
CA ILE A 123 4.15 4.49 6.52
C ILE A 123 3.74 5.15 7.85
N ARG A 124 4.51 4.99 8.92
CA ARG A 124 4.19 5.53 10.25
C ARG A 124 4.26 7.05 10.33
N GLY A 125 5.19 7.68 9.60
CA GLY A 125 5.48 9.12 9.68
C GLY A 125 4.84 9.97 8.59
N GLY A 126 4.19 9.35 7.59
CA GLY A 126 3.58 10.05 6.45
C GLY A 126 2.05 10.04 6.48
N ASP A 127 1.46 10.90 5.69
CA ASP A 127 0.03 11.07 5.44
C ASP A 127 -0.37 10.64 4.00
N LEU A 128 0.63 10.40 3.16
CA LEU A 128 0.42 9.95 1.79
C LEU A 128 0.22 8.43 1.71
N PRO A 129 -0.53 7.94 0.72
CA PRO A 129 -0.55 6.53 0.38
C PRO A 129 0.86 6.00 0.09
N VAL A 130 1.18 4.81 0.63
CA VAL A 130 2.47 4.14 0.44
C VAL A 130 2.25 2.78 -0.19
N LEU A 131 2.82 2.57 -1.36
CA LEU A 131 2.81 1.30 -2.08
C LEU A 131 4.13 0.57 -1.84
N ILE A 132 4.05 -0.61 -1.27
CA ILE A 132 5.19 -1.51 -1.02
C ILE A 132 5.23 -2.55 -2.13
N ALA A 133 6.25 -2.48 -2.97
CA ALA A 133 6.49 -3.49 -4.00
C ALA A 133 7.21 -4.70 -3.40
N ASN A 134 6.53 -5.83 -3.33
CA ASN A 134 7.03 -7.06 -2.73
C ASN A 134 7.80 -7.94 -3.71
N ARG A 135 7.44 -7.86 -4.98
CA ARG A 135 7.99 -8.71 -6.04
C ARG A 135 8.12 -7.95 -7.36
N ARG A 136 8.84 -8.55 -8.30
CA ARG A 136 8.88 -8.01 -9.66
C ARG A 136 7.47 -7.93 -10.24
N ALA A 137 7.10 -6.75 -10.72
CA ALA A 137 5.82 -6.52 -11.37
C ALA A 137 5.81 -7.19 -12.76
N PRO A 138 4.89 -8.11 -13.04
CA PRO A 138 4.74 -8.71 -14.36
C PRO A 138 3.97 -7.79 -15.34
N GLY A 139 3.22 -6.82 -14.82
CA GLY A 139 2.35 -5.91 -15.54
C GLY A 139 1.52 -5.04 -14.59
N PRO A 140 0.47 -4.37 -15.07
CA PRO A 140 -0.47 -3.64 -14.25
C PRO A 140 -1.22 -4.55 -13.26
N TYR A 141 -1.91 -3.95 -12.28
CA TYR A 141 -2.76 -4.68 -11.35
C TYR A 141 -4.05 -5.13 -12.04
N LEU A 142 -4.36 -6.41 -11.90
CA LEU A 142 -5.55 -7.05 -12.48
C LEU A 142 -6.54 -7.54 -11.43
N ARG A 143 -6.04 -7.95 -10.27
CA ARG A 143 -6.83 -8.51 -9.16
C ARG A 143 -6.49 -7.84 -7.83
N PRO A 144 -6.77 -6.55 -7.71
CA PRO A 144 -6.59 -5.85 -6.44
C PRO A 144 -7.65 -6.25 -5.42
N VAL A 145 -7.20 -6.46 -4.19
CA VAL A 145 -8.05 -6.75 -3.03
C VAL A 145 -7.91 -5.60 -2.04
N VAL A 146 -9.02 -5.11 -1.51
CA VAL A 146 -9.04 -4.12 -0.43
C VAL A 146 -9.59 -4.78 0.83
N ALA A 147 -8.78 -4.84 1.87
CA ALA A 147 -9.25 -5.22 3.20
C ALA A 147 -10.01 -4.04 3.80
N VAL A 148 -11.32 -4.20 3.99
CA VAL A 148 -12.20 -3.11 4.45
C VAL A 148 -12.76 -3.37 5.84
N ASP A 149 -12.79 -2.31 6.63
CA ASP A 149 -13.59 -2.18 7.83
C ASP A 149 -14.53 -0.98 7.64
N ALA A 150 -15.45 -0.75 8.55
CA ALA A 150 -16.41 0.36 8.44
C ALA A 150 -15.80 1.70 8.93
N ASP A 151 -14.59 2.05 8.46
CA ASP A 151 -13.89 3.28 8.86
C ASP A 151 -13.44 4.12 7.65
N GLU A 152 -13.11 5.38 7.91
CA GLU A 152 -12.72 6.33 6.86
C GLU A 152 -11.42 5.95 6.15
N THR A 153 -10.51 5.24 6.82
CA THR A 153 -9.25 4.80 6.19
C THR A 153 -9.49 3.70 5.17
N SER A 154 -10.42 2.79 5.47
CA SER A 154 -10.86 1.75 4.53
C SER A 154 -11.56 2.34 3.31
N LYS A 155 -12.41 3.37 3.51
CA LYS A 155 -13.05 4.08 2.41
C LYS A 155 -12.02 4.75 1.51
N ARG A 156 -11.05 5.45 2.09
CA ARG A 156 -9.96 6.08 1.33
C ARG A 156 -9.13 5.04 0.56
N ALA A 157 -8.84 3.89 1.16
CA ALA A 157 -8.12 2.83 0.46
C ALA A 157 -8.94 2.30 -0.72
N ALA A 158 -10.24 2.03 -0.52
CA ALA A 158 -11.14 1.55 -1.57
C ALA A 158 -11.32 2.57 -2.70
N SER A 159 -11.39 3.87 -2.38
CA SER A 159 -11.49 4.94 -3.39
C SER A 159 -10.15 5.23 -4.10
N PHE A 160 -9.02 4.92 -3.46
CA PHE A 160 -7.70 5.13 -4.07
C PHE A 160 -7.29 4.01 -5.04
N VAL A 161 -7.61 2.74 -4.72
CA VAL A 161 -7.20 1.58 -5.53
C VAL A 161 -7.61 1.68 -6.99
N PRO A 162 -8.82 2.18 -7.36
CA PRO A 162 -9.21 2.35 -8.75
C PRO A 162 -8.27 3.24 -9.57
N THR A 163 -7.57 4.18 -8.95
CA THR A 163 -6.55 5.01 -9.63
C THR A 163 -5.28 4.21 -10.01
N LEU A 164 -5.14 3.01 -9.49
CA LEU A 164 -4.03 2.08 -9.77
C LEU A 164 -4.46 0.94 -10.70
N MET A 165 -5.75 0.88 -11.08
CA MET A 165 -6.34 -0.17 -11.90
C MET A 165 -6.29 0.21 -13.38
N THR A 166 -6.30 -0.80 -14.24
CA THR A 166 -6.43 -0.65 -15.68
C THR A 166 -7.76 -1.26 -16.15
N PRO A 167 -8.23 -0.95 -17.35
CA PRO A 167 -9.41 -1.61 -17.91
C PRO A 167 -9.29 -3.12 -17.86
N GLY A 168 -10.33 -3.80 -17.37
CA GLY A 168 -10.37 -5.25 -17.18
C GLY A 168 -9.87 -5.75 -15.81
N SER A 169 -9.47 -4.86 -14.91
CA SER A 169 -9.17 -5.23 -13.53
C SER A 169 -10.46 -5.50 -12.71
N GLU A 170 -10.37 -6.45 -11.78
CA GLU A 170 -11.49 -6.86 -10.92
C GLU A 170 -11.20 -6.47 -9.47
N LEU A 171 -11.85 -5.41 -8.98
CA LEU A 171 -11.72 -4.97 -7.59
C LEU A 171 -12.53 -5.88 -6.65
N THR A 172 -11.88 -6.42 -5.62
CA THR A 172 -12.57 -7.14 -4.56
C THR A 172 -12.40 -6.44 -3.21
N LEU A 173 -13.51 -6.22 -2.51
CA LEU A 173 -13.54 -5.78 -1.14
C LEU A 173 -13.70 -6.99 -0.23
N VAL A 174 -12.81 -7.16 0.75
CA VAL A 174 -12.89 -8.26 1.72
C VAL A 174 -13.11 -7.70 3.10
N HIS A 175 -14.19 -8.11 3.74
CA HIS A 175 -14.51 -7.78 5.12
C HIS A 175 -14.60 -9.04 5.97
N ALA A 176 -13.78 -9.11 7.02
CA ALA A 176 -13.89 -10.14 8.03
C ALA A 176 -14.75 -9.64 9.19
N TYR A 177 -15.76 -10.41 9.58
CA TYR A 177 -16.58 -10.13 10.76
C TYR A 177 -16.48 -11.28 11.76
N ASP A 178 -16.58 -10.95 13.04
CA ASP A 178 -16.49 -11.94 14.11
C ASP A 178 -17.89 -12.25 14.66
N VAL A 179 -18.15 -13.53 14.84
CA VAL A 179 -19.34 -14.02 15.58
C VAL A 179 -18.84 -14.54 16.93
N PRO A 180 -18.96 -13.74 18.00
CA PRO A 180 -18.44 -14.13 19.31
C PRO A 180 -18.99 -15.49 19.74
N LEU A 181 -18.13 -16.33 20.27
CA LEU A 181 -18.50 -17.66 20.78
C LEU A 181 -19.18 -18.57 19.74
N GLU A 182 -18.89 -18.40 18.45
CA GLU A 182 -19.52 -19.20 17.37
C GLU A 182 -19.37 -20.72 17.61
N TYR A 183 -18.25 -21.14 18.14
CA TYR A 183 -17.93 -22.54 18.44
C TYR A 183 -18.30 -22.95 19.87
N ALA A 184 -18.82 -22.03 20.68
CA ALA A 184 -19.26 -22.40 22.01
C ALA A 184 -20.57 -23.21 21.93
N VAL A 185 -20.56 -24.35 22.59
CA VAL A 185 -21.78 -25.11 22.78
C VAL A 185 -22.61 -24.39 23.85
N PHE A 186 -23.68 -23.73 23.43
CA PHE A 186 -24.65 -23.16 24.37
C PHE A 186 -25.71 -24.21 24.68
N PRO A 187 -25.67 -24.84 25.90
CA PRO A 187 -26.70 -25.77 26.28
C PRO A 187 -28.09 -25.13 26.18
N GLY A 188 -29.00 -25.76 25.44
CA GLY A 188 -30.36 -25.30 25.30
C GLY A 188 -30.66 -24.46 24.04
N LEU A 189 -29.67 -24.05 23.24
CA LEU A 189 -29.94 -23.42 21.95
C LEU A 189 -30.16 -24.45 20.86
N THR A 190 -31.20 -24.25 20.08
CA THR A 190 -31.49 -25.03 18.88
C THR A 190 -30.61 -24.61 17.69
N ALA A 191 -30.46 -25.47 16.69
CA ALA A 191 -29.75 -25.14 15.46
C ALA A 191 -30.30 -23.89 14.74
N LYS A 192 -31.62 -23.65 14.87
CA LYS A 192 -32.31 -22.47 14.31
C LYS A 192 -31.88 -21.19 15.04
N GLU A 193 -31.73 -21.23 16.35
CA GLU A 193 -31.28 -20.10 17.16
C GLU A 193 -29.80 -19.78 16.89
N HIS A 194 -28.95 -20.80 16.76
CA HIS A 194 -27.56 -20.61 16.33
C HIS A 194 -27.45 -19.96 14.94
N LYS A 195 -28.28 -20.39 13.99
CA LYS A 195 -28.31 -19.78 12.64
C LYS A 195 -28.74 -18.32 12.73
N ARG A 196 -29.78 -18.03 13.54
CA ARG A 196 -30.27 -16.65 13.74
C ARG A 196 -29.22 -15.75 14.40
N TYR A 197 -28.50 -16.29 15.39
CA TYR A 197 -27.38 -15.61 16.06
C TYR A 197 -26.32 -15.16 15.05
N ARG A 198 -25.78 -16.08 14.22
CA ARG A 198 -24.82 -15.76 13.16
C ARG A 198 -25.35 -14.74 12.17
N GLN A 199 -26.59 -14.88 11.73
CA GLN A 199 -27.22 -13.94 10.81
C GLN A 199 -27.29 -12.50 11.37
N THR A 200 -27.46 -12.34 12.67
CA THR A 200 -27.49 -11.02 13.33
C THR A 200 -26.14 -10.29 13.20
N PHE A 201 -25.04 -11.01 13.39
CA PHE A 201 -23.69 -10.43 13.26
C PHE A 201 -23.38 -10.10 11.80
N LYS A 202 -23.71 -11.00 10.87
CA LYS A 202 -23.56 -10.75 9.44
C LYS A 202 -24.35 -9.51 9.01
N ALA A 203 -25.62 -9.42 9.36
CA ALA A 203 -26.46 -8.27 9.04
C ALA A 203 -25.95 -6.96 9.66
N THR A 204 -25.29 -7.04 10.83
CA THR A 204 -24.66 -5.87 11.44
C THR A 204 -23.42 -5.43 10.69
N ALA A 205 -22.57 -6.36 10.24
CA ALA A 205 -21.42 -6.08 9.39
C ALA A 205 -21.86 -5.48 8.04
N GLU A 206 -22.87 -6.06 7.39
CA GLU A 206 -23.46 -5.52 6.15
C GLU A 206 -23.94 -4.07 6.31
N ARG A 207 -24.62 -3.78 7.41
CA ARG A 207 -25.08 -2.40 7.68
C ARG A 207 -23.95 -1.40 7.85
N LYS A 208 -22.84 -1.81 8.47
CA LYS A 208 -21.65 -0.97 8.65
C LYS A 208 -21.00 -0.62 7.31
N LEU A 209 -20.98 -1.55 6.36
CA LEU A 209 -20.36 -1.35 5.05
C LEU A 209 -21.23 -0.56 4.06
N LYS A 210 -22.53 -0.34 4.36
CA LYS A 210 -23.44 0.37 3.44
C LYS A 210 -22.97 1.78 3.06
N ALA A 211 -22.28 2.48 3.96
CA ALA A 211 -21.74 3.81 3.67
C ALA A 211 -20.64 3.73 2.61
N LEU A 212 -19.70 2.80 2.77
CA LEU A 212 -18.63 2.54 1.79
C LEU A 212 -19.22 2.14 0.42
N GLN A 213 -20.19 1.21 0.41
CA GLN A 213 -20.84 0.77 -0.83
C GLN A 213 -21.47 1.95 -1.58
N ARG A 214 -22.23 2.80 -0.89
CA ARG A 214 -22.86 4.00 -1.50
C ARG A 214 -21.84 4.96 -2.12
N GLU A 215 -20.68 5.14 -1.49
CA GLU A 215 -19.62 6.00 -1.99
C GLU A 215 -18.99 5.42 -3.28
N LEU A 216 -18.75 4.10 -3.31
CA LEU A 216 -18.21 3.44 -4.49
C LEU A 216 -19.24 3.37 -5.63
N ASP A 217 -20.51 3.09 -5.32
CA ASP A 217 -21.60 3.09 -6.29
C ASP A 217 -21.81 4.48 -6.91
N ALA A 218 -21.62 5.55 -6.12
CA ALA A 218 -21.76 6.93 -6.58
C ALA A 218 -20.71 7.36 -7.61
N VAL A 219 -19.56 6.69 -7.63
CA VAL A 219 -18.46 6.95 -8.59
C VAL A 219 -18.32 5.82 -9.63
N ASP A 220 -19.31 4.93 -9.72
CA ASP A 220 -19.44 3.85 -10.72
C ASP A 220 -18.20 2.94 -10.77
N ILE A 221 -17.66 2.59 -9.61
CA ILE A 221 -16.56 1.65 -9.50
C ILE A 221 -17.11 0.24 -9.33
N PRO A 222 -16.94 -0.66 -10.30
CA PRO A 222 -17.38 -2.04 -10.17
C PRO A 222 -16.51 -2.79 -9.15
N TYR A 223 -17.15 -3.49 -8.22
CA TYR A 223 -16.47 -4.30 -7.20
C TYR A 223 -17.27 -5.53 -6.80
N HIS A 224 -16.56 -6.52 -6.26
CA HIS A 224 -17.15 -7.64 -5.56
C HIS A 224 -16.95 -7.46 -4.05
N LEU A 225 -18.00 -7.67 -3.25
CA LEU A 225 -17.90 -7.66 -1.80
C LEU A 225 -17.95 -9.08 -1.25
N VAL A 226 -16.88 -9.48 -0.59
CA VAL A 226 -16.76 -10.75 0.11
C VAL A 226 -16.80 -10.49 1.61
N MET A 227 -17.64 -11.24 2.31
CA MET A 227 -17.80 -11.13 3.77
C MET A 227 -17.64 -12.51 4.40
N GLU A 228 -16.59 -12.66 5.18
CA GLU A 228 -16.23 -13.92 5.82
C GLU A 228 -16.23 -13.80 7.34
N ASN A 229 -16.68 -14.88 8.01
CA ASN A 229 -16.63 -14.97 9.45
C ASN A 229 -15.29 -15.52 9.92
N GLY A 230 -14.59 -14.78 10.77
CA GLY A 230 -13.31 -15.19 11.34
C GLY A 230 -12.37 -14.04 11.61
N GLY A 231 -11.16 -14.39 12.03
CA GLY A 231 -10.11 -13.41 12.31
C GLY A 231 -9.66 -12.66 11.07
N SER A 232 -9.68 -11.34 11.10
CA SER A 232 -9.39 -10.48 9.95
C SER A 232 -8.06 -10.79 9.27
N ARG A 233 -7.00 -11.14 10.05
CA ARG A 233 -5.69 -11.50 9.50
C ARG A 233 -5.77 -12.77 8.64
N SER A 234 -6.33 -13.85 9.18
CA SER A 234 -6.43 -15.14 8.48
C SER A 234 -7.27 -15.03 7.22
N ILE A 235 -8.50 -14.48 7.36
CA ILE A 235 -9.44 -14.32 6.25
C ILE A 235 -8.83 -13.52 5.10
N VAL A 236 -8.20 -12.38 5.39
CA VAL A 236 -7.63 -11.54 4.32
C VAL A 236 -6.44 -12.21 3.64
N LEU A 237 -5.53 -12.85 4.42
CA LEU A 237 -4.35 -13.48 3.83
C LEU A 237 -4.72 -14.74 3.01
N GLU A 238 -5.63 -15.57 3.51
CA GLU A 238 -6.14 -16.74 2.79
C GLU A 238 -6.83 -16.30 1.50
N PHE A 239 -7.71 -15.30 1.57
CA PHE A 239 -8.38 -14.78 0.38
C PHE A 239 -7.39 -14.25 -0.67
N VAL A 240 -6.41 -13.45 -0.26
CA VAL A 240 -5.36 -12.89 -1.13
C VAL A 240 -4.55 -14.00 -1.82
N ASP A 241 -4.20 -15.04 -1.07
CA ASP A 241 -3.44 -16.18 -1.61
C ASP A 241 -4.29 -17.03 -2.57
N ASP A 242 -5.51 -17.39 -2.19
CA ASP A 242 -6.42 -18.25 -2.96
C ASP A 242 -6.86 -17.59 -4.28
N GLN A 243 -7.11 -16.29 -4.27
CA GLN A 243 -7.46 -15.54 -5.48
C GLN A 243 -6.24 -15.12 -6.31
N GLY A 244 -5.04 -15.36 -5.83
CA GLY A 244 -3.80 -14.91 -6.47
C GLY A 244 -3.79 -13.42 -6.68
N ALA A 245 -4.23 -12.64 -5.67
CA ALA A 245 -4.25 -11.20 -5.71
C ALA A 245 -2.85 -10.63 -5.99
N ASP A 246 -2.79 -9.57 -6.78
CA ASP A 246 -1.55 -8.88 -7.14
C ASP A 246 -1.31 -7.61 -6.31
N LEU A 247 -2.36 -7.09 -5.68
CA LEU A 247 -2.34 -5.96 -4.75
C LEU A 247 -3.27 -6.23 -3.56
N LEU A 248 -2.76 -6.04 -2.35
CA LEU A 248 -3.57 -5.90 -1.14
C LEU A 248 -3.55 -4.45 -0.70
N ALA A 249 -4.70 -3.81 -0.63
CA ALA A 249 -4.83 -2.47 -0.07
C ALA A 249 -5.52 -2.50 1.29
N LEU A 250 -5.07 -1.63 2.18
CA LEU A 250 -5.64 -1.50 3.52
C LEU A 250 -5.54 -0.08 4.06
N GLY A 251 -6.51 0.28 4.89
CA GLY A 251 -6.49 1.50 5.67
C GLY A 251 -5.78 1.31 7.01
N THR A 252 -5.09 2.33 7.50
CA THR A 252 -4.57 2.34 8.87
C THR A 252 -4.91 3.65 9.58
N ARG A 253 -5.41 3.55 10.82
CA ARG A 253 -5.73 4.72 11.63
C ARG A 253 -4.44 5.29 12.25
N ALA A 254 -4.28 6.61 12.16
CA ALA A 254 -3.37 7.31 13.04
C ALA A 254 -4.07 7.48 14.40
N ARG A 255 -3.51 6.97 15.49
CA ARG A 255 -3.94 7.45 16.81
C ARG A 255 -3.42 8.86 16.97
N SER A 256 -4.34 9.83 17.01
CA SER A 256 -4.03 11.25 17.14
C SER A 256 -3.09 11.53 18.34
N GLY A 257 -2.09 12.38 18.13
CA GLY A 257 -1.24 12.91 19.19
C GLY A 257 0.12 12.25 19.38
N VAL A 258 0.54 11.29 18.56
CA VAL A 258 1.88 10.68 18.64
C VAL A 258 2.61 10.92 17.32
N ALA A 259 3.81 11.49 17.39
CA ALA A 259 4.65 11.84 16.22
C ALA A 259 4.95 10.63 15.28
N PHE A 260 4.79 9.41 15.77
CA PHE A 260 4.82 8.16 14.99
C PHE A 260 3.59 7.33 15.36
N ALA A 261 2.58 7.37 14.52
CA ALA A 261 1.37 6.59 14.75
C ALA A 261 1.66 5.08 14.75
N LEU A 262 1.05 4.38 15.70
CA LEU A 262 1.11 2.92 15.75
C LEU A 262 0.27 2.34 14.59
N LEU A 263 0.87 1.49 13.78
CA LEU A 263 0.13 0.61 12.89
C LEU A 263 -0.70 -0.36 13.74
N GLY A 264 -1.96 -0.58 13.39
CA GLY A 264 -2.77 -1.61 14.05
C GLY A 264 -2.13 -3.00 13.88
N SER A 265 -2.40 -3.93 14.81
CA SER A 265 -1.85 -5.28 14.75
C SER A 265 -2.18 -5.99 13.44
N VAL A 266 -3.45 -5.99 13.04
CA VAL A 266 -3.90 -6.60 11.76
C VAL A 266 -3.18 -5.98 10.57
N ALA A 267 -3.12 -4.65 10.48
CA ALA A 267 -2.41 -3.97 9.39
C ALA A 267 -0.92 -4.34 9.37
N THR A 268 -0.27 -4.40 10.54
CA THR A 268 1.14 -4.80 10.64
C THR A 268 1.36 -6.22 10.12
N ASP A 269 0.50 -7.15 10.50
CA ASP A 269 0.59 -8.56 10.09
C ASP A 269 0.32 -8.69 8.58
N LEU A 270 -0.72 -8.05 8.05
CA LEU A 270 -1.03 -8.05 6.62
C LEU A 270 0.13 -7.49 5.77
N ILE A 271 0.73 -6.36 6.17
CA ILE A 271 1.86 -5.77 5.47
C ILE A 271 3.08 -6.71 5.48
N ARG A 272 3.28 -7.43 6.58
CA ARG A 272 4.43 -8.33 6.74
C ARG A 272 4.27 -9.66 6.01
N GLU A 273 3.06 -10.18 5.93
CA GLU A 273 2.82 -11.55 5.48
C GLU A 273 2.27 -11.64 4.06
N ALA A 274 1.65 -10.59 3.54
CA ALA A 274 1.15 -10.59 2.18
C ALA A 274 2.28 -10.89 1.17
N LYS A 275 2.00 -11.79 0.22
CA LYS A 275 2.94 -12.19 -0.84
C LYS A 275 2.83 -11.30 -2.08
N CYS A 276 1.76 -10.53 -2.21
CA CYS A 276 1.55 -9.52 -3.25
C CYS A 276 2.06 -8.14 -2.81
N ASP A 277 1.98 -7.16 -3.69
CA ASP A 277 2.25 -5.76 -3.34
C ASP A 277 1.22 -5.26 -2.32
N VAL A 278 1.61 -4.32 -1.46
CA VAL A 278 0.72 -3.80 -0.41
C VAL A 278 0.61 -2.28 -0.50
N LEU A 279 -0.61 -1.78 -0.66
CA LEU A 279 -0.94 -0.36 -0.55
C LEU A 279 -1.44 -0.07 0.86
N VAL A 280 -0.81 0.88 1.52
CA VAL A 280 -1.24 1.36 2.84
C VAL A 280 -1.73 2.79 2.71
N VAL A 281 -2.98 3.02 3.07
CA VAL A 281 -3.60 4.35 3.06
C VAL A 281 -3.87 4.76 4.49
N ARG A 282 -3.43 5.97 4.84
CA ARG A 282 -3.62 6.53 6.18
C ARG A 282 -4.71 7.60 6.20
N GLU A 283 -5.20 7.87 7.39
CA GLU A 283 -6.03 9.04 7.64
C GLU A 283 -5.25 10.31 7.26
N ALA A 284 -5.86 11.20 6.48
CA ALA A 284 -5.25 12.49 6.22
C ALA A 284 -5.26 13.31 7.51
N GLU A 285 -4.13 13.86 7.89
CA GLU A 285 -4.16 14.94 8.87
C GLU A 285 -4.95 16.11 8.25
N PRO A 286 -5.83 16.78 9.01
CA PRO A 286 -6.43 18.02 8.55
C PRO A 286 -5.30 18.95 8.11
N ARG A 287 -5.36 19.43 6.88
CA ARG A 287 -4.43 20.49 6.43
C ARG A 287 -4.92 21.77 7.07
N ASP A 288 -4.15 22.29 8.02
CA ASP A 288 -4.34 23.65 8.56
C ASP A 288 -4.17 24.71 7.46
#